data_c5b3cec8a3741ce980e07f0bc043f636
#
_entry.id   c5b3cec8a3741ce980e07f0bc043f636
#
_cell.length_a   1.000
_cell.length_b   1.000
_cell.length_c   1.000
_cell.angle_alpha   90.00
_cell.angle_beta   90.00
_cell.angle_gamma   90.00
#
_symmetry.space_group_name_H-M   'P 1'
#
loop_
_entity.id
_entity.type
_entity.pdbx_description
1 polymer ?
#
loop_
_entity_poly.entity_id
_entity_poly.type
_entity_poly.pdbx_seq_one_letter_code
_entity_poly.pdbx_strand_id
1 'polypeptide(L)'
;NTQCSEYGNCNLGSNCQYFKSTSEKPKVNKYQAQKCELNGEKFDSRKELQRWLELRLLERSGQITGLKRQVKFELIPAQREPDKTGKRGGVIKGKTLEQSCDYYADFVYKDSRGNTVVEDVKGYKQGGAYSVFTIKRKLMLYRYGIKIKEI
;
A
#
# COMPACT_ATOMS: atom_id res chain seq x y z
N ASN A 1 -28.52 -10.35 -22.90
CA ASN A 1 -28.26 -10.08 -21.45
C ASN A 1 -27.10 -10.94 -21.00
N THR A 2 -25.87 -10.49 -21.31
CA THR A 2 -24.65 -11.14 -20.80
C THR A 2 -24.26 -10.43 -19.54
N GLN A 3 -24.61 -10.99 -18.38
CA GLN A 3 -24.08 -10.59 -17.10
C GLN A 3 -22.58 -10.92 -17.11
N CYS A 4 -21.73 -9.91 -16.95
CA CYS A 4 -20.35 -10.14 -16.56
C CYS A 4 -20.36 -10.92 -15.25
N SER A 5 -19.84 -12.14 -15.26
CA SER A 5 -19.60 -12.88 -14.03
C SER A 5 -18.63 -12.05 -13.17
N GLU A 6 -18.96 -11.85 -11.91
CA GLU A 6 -18.21 -10.99 -10.95
C GLU A 6 -16.75 -11.42 -10.73
N TYR A 7 -16.29 -12.50 -11.34
CA TYR A 7 -14.99 -13.11 -11.08
C TYR A 7 -14.37 -13.75 -12.33
N GLY A 8 -13.23 -13.21 -12.72
CA GLY A 8 -12.21 -13.91 -13.50
C GLY A 8 -12.54 -14.27 -14.95
N ASN A 9 -11.74 -13.78 -15.87
CA ASN A 9 -11.77 -13.94 -17.33
C ASN A 9 -12.81 -13.10 -18.08
N CYS A 10 -12.68 -11.79 -18.00
CA CYS A 10 -13.27 -10.94 -19.01
C CYS A 10 -12.36 -10.92 -20.24
N ASN A 11 -12.68 -11.67 -21.29
CA ASN A 11 -11.99 -11.66 -22.59
C ASN A 11 -12.29 -10.41 -23.44
N LEU A 12 -13.00 -9.41 -22.90
CA LEU A 12 -13.47 -8.24 -23.62
C LEU A 12 -12.53 -7.03 -23.59
N GLY A 13 -11.27 -7.20 -23.18
CA GLY A 13 -10.25 -6.18 -23.33
C GLY A 13 -10.71 -4.74 -23.02
N SER A 14 -10.41 -3.81 -23.90
CA SER A 14 -10.73 -2.37 -23.81
C SER A 14 -12.22 -2.00 -23.95
N ASN A 15 -13.11 -2.95 -24.25
CA ASN A 15 -14.53 -2.69 -24.49
C ASN A 15 -15.46 -3.04 -23.31
N CYS A 16 -14.93 -3.35 -22.15
CA CYS A 16 -15.76 -3.58 -20.96
C CYS A 16 -16.33 -2.24 -20.43
N GLN A 17 -17.67 -2.10 -20.41
CA GLN A 17 -18.36 -0.88 -19.95
C GLN A 17 -18.11 -0.54 -18.47
N TYR A 18 -17.56 -1.46 -17.70
CA TYR A 18 -17.10 -1.24 -16.32
C TYR A 18 -15.65 -0.74 -16.25
N PHE A 19 -14.92 -0.74 -17.37
CA PHE A 19 -13.57 -0.22 -17.47
C PHE A 19 -13.63 1.23 -17.97
N LYS A 20 -13.90 2.19 -17.08
CA LYS A 20 -13.71 3.61 -17.41
C LYS A 20 -12.22 3.89 -17.50
N SER A 21 -11.67 3.83 -18.71
CA SER A 21 -10.40 4.48 -18.97
C SER A 21 -10.64 5.98 -18.89
N THR A 22 -10.05 6.66 -17.91
CA THR A 22 -9.99 8.11 -17.94
C THR A 22 -9.27 8.54 -19.21
N SER A 23 -9.92 9.36 -20.03
CA SER A 23 -9.46 9.80 -21.36
C SER A 23 -8.25 10.76 -21.34
N GLU A 24 -7.60 10.94 -20.20
CA GLU A 24 -6.30 11.60 -20.13
C GLU A 24 -5.23 10.63 -20.61
N LYS A 25 -4.48 11.02 -21.64
CA LYS A 25 -3.29 10.26 -22.09
C LYS A 25 -2.45 9.95 -20.86
N PRO A 26 -2.25 8.67 -20.51
CA PRO A 26 -1.54 8.32 -19.30
C PRO A 26 -0.15 8.96 -19.37
N LYS A 27 0.22 9.77 -18.38
CA LYS A 27 1.61 10.19 -18.20
C LYS A 27 2.40 8.90 -18.04
N VAL A 28 3.14 8.54 -19.09
CA VAL A 28 3.95 7.31 -19.11
C VAL A 28 5.00 7.47 -18.01
N ASN A 29 4.76 6.87 -16.88
CA ASN A 29 5.75 6.82 -15.82
C ASN A 29 6.96 6.04 -16.31
N LYS A 30 8.17 6.42 -15.89
CA LYS A 30 9.46 5.79 -16.23
C LYS A 30 9.43 4.24 -16.17
N TYR A 31 8.49 3.67 -15.46
CA TYR A 31 8.29 2.23 -15.23
C TYR A 31 7.02 1.66 -15.86
N GLN A 32 6.36 2.39 -16.78
CA GLN A 32 5.13 1.97 -17.48
C GLN A 32 3.99 1.49 -16.55
N ALA A 33 4.00 1.87 -15.29
CA ALA A 33 2.93 1.56 -14.35
C ALA A 33 1.65 2.29 -14.78
N GLN A 34 0.63 1.53 -15.18
CA GLN A 34 -0.67 2.07 -15.58
C GLN A 34 -1.54 2.16 -14.33
N LYS A 35 -1.88 3.39 -13.92
CA LYS A 35 -2.86 3.62 -12.88
C LYS A 35 -4.22 3.13 -13.36
N CYS A 36 -4.95 2.48 -12.48
CA CYS A 36 -6.29 1.99 -12.76
C CYS A 36 -7.23 2.30 -11.58
N GLU A 37 -8.52 2.28 -11.86
CA GLU A 37 -9.56 2.55 -10.87
C GLU A 37 -10.61 1.46 -10.93
N LEU A 38 -11.04 0.97 -9.78
CA LEU A 38 -12.12 0.00 -9.64
C LEU A 38 -13.05 0.44 -8.50
N ASN A 39 -14.33 0.62 -8.79
CA ASN A 39 -15.37 1.01 -7.82
C ASN A 39 -15.01 2.26 -6.99
N GLY A 40 -14.35 3.25 -7.61
CA GLY A 40 -13.90 4.48 -6.95
C GLY A 40 -12.57 4.35 -6.20
N GLU A 41 -11.99 3.15 -6.10
CA GLU A 41 -10.69 2.92 -5.51
C GLU A 41 -9.58 3.01 -6.56
N LYS A 42 -8.54 3.81 -6.28
CA LYS A 42 -7.40 4.01 -7.17
C LYS A 42 -6.26 3.04 -6.81
N PHE A 43 -5.61 2.51 -7.86
CA PHE A 43 -4.47 1.61 -7.78
C PHE A 43 -3.32 2.18 -8.60
N ASP A 44 -2.11 2.10 -8.06
CA ASP A 44 -0.93 2.63 -8.73
C ASP A 44 -0.45 1.72 -9.88
N SER A 45 -0.89 0.47 -9.92
CA SER A 45 -0.59 -0.46 -11.01
C SER A 45 -1.68 -1.51 -11.20
N ARG A 46 -1.75 -2.08 -12.43
CA ARG A 46 -2.61 -3.25 -12.72
C ARG A 46 -2.27 -4.46 -11.84
N LYS A 47 -0.99 -4.64 -11.52
CA LYS A 47 -0.53 -5.73 -10.66
C LYS A 47 -1.08 -5.61 -9.25
N GLU A 48 -1.12 -4.39 -8.70
CA GLU A 48 -1.74 -4.10 -7.40
C GLU A 48 -3.24 -4.39 -7.43
N LEU A 49 -3.96 -3.92 -8.47
CA LEU A 49 -5.39 -4.20 -8.63
C LEU A 49 -5.66 -5.71 -8.72
N GLN A 50 -4.90 -6.44 -9.53
CA GLN A 50 -5.07 -7.89 -9.63
C GLN A 50 -4.87 -8.57 -8.28
N ARG A 51 -3.79 -8.19 -7.56
CA ARG A 51 -3.53 -8.74 -6.22
C ARG A 51 -4.63 -8.43 -5.24
N TRP A 52 -5.20 -7.21 -5.29
CA TRP A 52 -6.36 -6.84 -4.48
C TRP A 52 -7.56 -7.76 -4.70
N LEU A 53 -7.90 -8.03 -5.96
CA LEU A 53 -9.01 -8.92 -6.30
C LEU A 53 -8.79 -10.36 -5.77
N GLU A 54 -7.56 -10.89 -5.90
CA GLU A 54 -7.19 -12.19 -5.34
C GLU A 54 -7.37 -12.21 -3.81
N LEU A 55 -6.86 -11.19 -3.11
CA LEU A 55 -6.97 -11.10 -1.65
C LEU A 55 -8.43 -10.97 -1.20
N ARG A 56 -9.25 -10.20 -1.91
CA ARG A 56 -10.69 -10.09 -1.64
C ARG A 56 -11.40 -11.44 -1.78
N LEU A 57 -10.99 -12.25 -2.75
CA LEU A 57 -11.54 -13.60 -2.91
C LEU A 57 -11.13 -14.51 -1.74
N LEU A 58 -9.86 -14.45 -1.32
CA LEU A 58 -9.37 -15.19 -0.17
C LEU A 58 -10.06 -14.78 1.14
N GLU A 59 -10.34 -13.49 1.31
CA GLU A 59 -11.08 -12.99 2.47
C GLU A 59 -12.53 -13.50 2.47
N ARG A 60 -13.22 -13.47 1.33
CA ARG A 60 -14.58 -14.02 1.19
C ARG A 60 -14.65 -15.53 1.46
N SER A 61 -13.62 -16.28 1.08
CA SER A 61 -13.53 -17.71 1.37
C SER A 61 -13.08 -18.03 2.81
N GLY A 62 -12.82 -17.01 3.64
CA GLY A 62 -12.39 -17.16 5.01
C GLY A 62 -10.93 -17.63 5.20
N GLN A 63 -10.14 -17.67 4.11
CA GLN A 63 -8.72 -18.07 4.20
C GLN A 63 -7.84 -16.98 4.81
N ILE A 64 -8.26 -15.72 4.68
CA ILE A 64 -7.64 -14.57 5.33
C ILE A 64 -8.70 -13.69 5.98
N THR A 65 -8.32 -12.82 6.90
CA THR A 65 -9.24 -11.90 7.58
C THR A 65 -8.61 -10.52 7.79
N GLY A 66 -9.47 -9.50 7.87
CA GLY A 66 -9.05 -8.14 8.20
C GLY A 66 -8.18 -7.48 7.13
N LEU A 67 -8.47 -7.76 5.86
CA LEU A 67 -7.77 -7.18 4.72
C LEU A 67 -7.89 -5.65 4.70
N LYS A 68 -6.75 -4.97 4.67
CA LYS A 68 -6.63 -3.51 4.59
C LYS A 68 -5.62 -3.12 3.53
N ARG A 69 -5.85 -1.97 2.90
CA ARG A 69 -4.95 -1.36 1.92
C ARG A 69 -4.25 -0.14 2.50
N GLN A 70 -3.09 0.19 1.94
CA GLN A 70 -2.34 1.42 2.21
C GLN A 70 -2.17 1.70 3.71
N VAL A 71 -1.77 0.66 4.45
CA VAL A 71 -1.60 0.75 5.90
C VAL A 71 -0.27 1.41 6.24
N LYS A 72 -0.34 2.48 7.02
CA LYS A 72 0.83 3.22 7.49
C LYS A 72 1.50 2.52 8.67
N PHE A 73 2.82 2.34 8.59
CA PHE A 73 3.69 1.92 9.68
C PHE A 73 4.73 3.01 9.94
N GLU A 74 4.76 3.56 11.14
CA GLU A 74 5.77 4.51 11.56
C GLU A 74 7.06 3.76 11.90
N LEU A 75 8.09 3.88 11.07
CA LEU A 75 9.37 3.20 11.26
C LEU A 75 10.27 3.94 12.24
N ILE A 76 10.36 5.25 12.10
CA ILE A 76 11.10 6.15 12.97
C ILE A 76 10.17 7.32 13.32
N PRO A 77 9.89 7.60 14.60
CA PRO A 77 9.07 8.76 14.98
C PRO A 77 9.77 10.07 14.64
N ALA A 78 8.99 11.13 14.50
CA ALA A 78 9.55 12.46 14.35
C ALA A 78 10.40 12.82 15.57
N GLN A 79 11.62 13.32 15.32
CA GLN A 79 12.55 13.73 16.35
C GLN A 79 12.39 15.22 16.63
N ARG A 80 12.30 15.58 17.88
CA ARG A 80 12.04 16.95 18.31
C ARG A 80 13.00 17.38 19.40
N GLU A 81 13.25 18.69 19.50
CA GLU A 81 13.88 19.27 20.70
C GLU A 81 13.01 18.99 21.93
N PRO A 82 13.60 19.00 23.13
CA PRO A 82 12.82 18.91 24.36
C PRO A 82 11.77 20.02 24.46
N ASP A 83 10.62 19.67 25.02
CA ASP A 83 9.56 20.64 25.27
C ASP A 83 10.04 21.66 26.29
N LYS A 84 9.60 22.93 26.15
CA LYS A 84 9.95 24.04 27.03
C LYS A 84 8.73 24.49 27.83
N THR A 85 8.94 24.94 29.06
CA THR A 85 7.87 25.56 29.85
C THR A 85 7.74 27.02 29.45
N GLY A 86 6.57 27.42 28.99
CA GLY A 86 6.26 28.82 28.69
C GLY A 86 6.15 29.69 29.98
N LYS A 87 6.25 30.99 29.80
CA LYS A 87 6.19 31.98 30.91
C LYS A 87 4.91 31.90 31.79
N ARG A 88 3.84 31.31 31.27
CA ARG A 88 2.55 31.12 31.96
C ARG A 88 2.32 29.66 32.40
N GLY A 89 3.36 28.82 32.48
CA GLY A 89 3.28 27.43 32.89
C GLY A 89 2.79 26.45 31.79
N GLY A 90 2.43 26.91 30.59
CA GLY A 90 2.04 26.06 29.49
C GLY A 90 3.23 25.36 28.83
N VAL A 91 3.00 24.16 28.28
CA VAL A 91 4.01 23.39 27.52
C VAL A 91 4.12 23.92 26.09
N ILE A 92 5.31 24.35 25.71
CA ILE A 92 5.67 24.71 24.34
C ILE A 92 6.39 23.51 23.72
N LYS A 93 5.79 22.90 22.71
CA LYS A 93 6.39 21.75 22.01
C LYS A 93 7.70 22.14 21.35
N GLY A 94 8.72 21.30 21.52
CA GLY A 94 10.02 21.45 20.90
C GLY A 94 9.93 21.47 19.36
N LYS A 95 10.86 22.19 18.73
CA LYS A 95 10.99 22.25 17.28
C LYS A 95 11.27 20.86 16.71
N THR A 96 10.63 20.51 15.57
CA THR A 96 10.94 19.27 14.86
C THR A 96 12.33 19.36 14.23
N LEU A 97 13.22 18.46 14.59
CA LEU A 97 14.56 18.33 14.03
C LEU A 97 14.51 17.47 12.77
N GLU A 98 13.84 16.31 12.86
CA GLU A 98 13.65 15.39 11.74
C GLU A 98 12.21 14.89 11.70
N GLN A 99 11.69 14.71 10.48
CA GLN A 99 10.35 14.17 10.25
C GLN A 99 10.30 12.65 10.50
N SER A 100 9.10 12.13 10.74
CA SER A 100 8.91 10.68 10.84
C SER A 100 9.31 9.99 9.54
N CYS A 101 9.87 8.79 9.66
CA CYS A 101 10.05 7.88 8.54
C CYS A 101 8.93 6.84 8.57
N ASP A 102 8.07 6.90 7.58
CA ASP A 102 6.89 6.03 7.48
C ASP A 102 7.02 5.06 6.30
N TYR A 103 6.42 3.88 6.45
CA TYR A 103 6.20 2.91 5.39
C TYR A 103 4.71 2.71 5.18
N TYR A 104 4.28 2.69 3.94
CA TYR A 104 2.91 2.39 3.55
C TYR A 104 2.90 1.04 2.86
N ALA A 105 2.25 0.07 3.49
CA ALA A 105 2.10 -1.28 2.96
C ALA A 105 0.92 -1.32 1.99
N ASP A 106 1.07 -1.96 0.82
CA ASP A 106 -0.02 -2.08 -0.14
C ASP A 106 -1.18 -2.89 0.45
N PHE A 107 -0.87 -4.02 1.09
CA PHE A 107 -1.87 -4.90 1.72
C PHE A 107 -1.40 -5.41 3.07
N VAL A 108 -2.34 -5.43 4.02
CA VAL A 108 -2.16 -6.03 5.36
C VAL A 108 -3.38 -6.87 5.68
N TYR A 109 -3.17 -8.09 6.16
CA TYR A 109 -4.24 -9.01 6.55
C TYR A 109 -3.72 -10.03 7.56
N LYS A 110 -4.62 -10.84 8.13
CA LYS A 110 -4.26 -12.01 8.94
C LYS A 110 -4.46 -13.29 8.14
N ASP A 111 -3.47 -14.17 8.19
CA ASP A 111 -3.57 -15.50 7.61
C ASP A 111 -4.47 -16.43 8.45
N SER A 112 -4.69 -17.66 7.99
CA SER A 112 -5.51 -18.68 8.68
C SER A 112 -4.97 -19.08 10.07
N ARG A 113 -3.71 -18.74 10.36
CA ARG A 113 -3.07 -18.99 11.66
C ARG A 113 -3.15 -17.75 12.58
N GLY A 114 -3.72 -16.63 12.11
CA GLY A 114 -3.81 -15.39 12.85
C GLY A 114 -2.57 -14.49 12.76
N ASN A 115 -1.55 -14.88 11.98
CA ASN A 115 -0.34 -14.07 11.80
C ASN A 115 -0.64 -12.86 10.91
N THR A 116 -0.07 -11.71 11.25
CA THR A 116 -0.14 -10.52 10.40
C THR A 116 0.80 -10.67 9.20
N VAL A 117 0.22 -10.62 8.01
CA VAL A 117 0.95 -10.63 6.74
C VAL A 117 0.92 -9.24 6.14
N VAL A 118 2.08 -8.75 5.72
CA VAL A 118 2.26 -7.47 5.03
C VAL A 118 2.79 -7.76 3.64
N GLU A 119 2.05 -7.34 2.61
CA GLU A 119 2.45 -7.47 1.21
C GLU A 119 2.73 -6.12 0.58
N ASP A 120 3.70 -6.11 -0.31
CA ASP A 120 4.11 -4.95 -1.10
C ASP A 120 4.31 -5.38 -2.56
N VAL A 121 3.60 -4.74 -3.48
CA VAL A 121 3.62 -5.06 -4.91
C VAL A 121 4.74 -4.33 -5.60
N LYS A 122 5.75 -5.04 -6.07
CA LYS A 122 6.92 -4.47 -6.75
C LYS A 122 6.93 -4.79 -8.23
N GLY A 123 6.85 -3.74 -9.06
CA GLY A 123 7.04 -3.86 -10.50
C GLY A 123 8.51 -3.92 -10.92
N TYR A 124 9.40 -3.22 -10.16
CA TYR A 124 10.81 -3.10 -10.48
C TYR A 124 11.65 -3.14 -9.20
N LYS A 125 12.65 -4.03 -9.19
CA LYS A 125 13.47 -4.33 -7.99
C LYS A 125 14.91 -3.79 -8.13
N GLN A 126 15.07 -2.60 -8.70
CA GLN A 126 16.38 -1.95 -8.88
C GLN A 126 16.26 -0.43 -8.71
N GLY A 127 17.42 0.25 -8.56
CA GLY A 127 17.50 1.70 -8.47
C GLY A 127 17.24 2.27 -7.08
N GLY A 128 17.31 3.60 -6.96
CA GLY A 128 17.27 4.30 -5.67
C GLY A 128 15.99 4.08 -4.88
N ALA A 129 14.83 4.03 -5.55
CA ALA A 129 13.55 3.77 -4.87
C ALA A 129 13.52 2.37 -4.20
N TYR A 130 14.09 1.37 -4.86
CA TYR A 130 14.18 0.02 -4.28
C TYR A 130 15.20 -0.04 -3.13
N SER A 131 16.29 0.73 -3.20
CA SER A 131 17.26 0.84 -2.10
C SER A 131 16.60 1.44 -0.85
N VAL A 132 15.81 2.51 -0.99
CA VAL A 132 15.02 3.09 0.11
C VAL A 132 14.01 2.08 0.67
N PHE A 133 13.30 1.37 -0.20
CA PHE A 133 12.39 0.30 0.23
C PHE A 133 13.13 -0.80 1.01
N THR A 134 14.33 -1.19 0.57
CA THR A 134 15.15 -2.19 1.28
C THR A 134 15.48 -1.76 2.72
N ILE A 135 15.76 -0.48 2.93
CA ILE A 135 15.99 0.07 4.28
C ILE A 135 14.70 0.00 5.09
N LYS A 136 13.57 0.46 4.52
CA LYS A 136 12.26 0.41 5.19
C LYS A 136 11.84 -1.02 5.54
N ARG A 137 12.10 -2.00 4.65
CA ARG A 137 11.85 -3.43 4.89
C ARG A 137 12.65 -3.96 6.09
N LYS A 138 13.92 -3.57 6.21
CA LYS A 138 14.77 -3.93 7.37
C LYS A 138 14.24 -3.30 8.66
N LEU A 139 13.80 -2.05 8.61
CA LEU A 139 13.21 -1.35 9.75
C LEU A 139 11.87 -1.96 10.17
N MET A 140 11.04 -2.42 9.23
CA MET A 140 9.81 -3.16 9.51
C MET A 140 10.09 -4.44 10.31
N LEU A 141 11.09 -5.22 9.88
CA LEU A 141 11.49 -6.42 10.60
C LEU A 141 12.05 -6.09 11.98
N TYR A 142 12.88 -5.07 12.09
CA TYR A 142 13.49 -4.64 13.36
C TYR A 142 12.45 -4.13 14.37
N ARG A 143 11.53 -3.25 13.95
CA ARG A 143 10.58 -2.58 14.85
C ARG A 143 9.36 -3.41 15.17
N TYR A 144 8.83 -4.14 14.18
CA TYR A 144 7.56 -4.85 14.28
C TYR A 144 7.69 -6.38 14.22
N GLY A 145 8.88 -6.91 13.95
CA GLY A 145 9.09 -8.34 13.71
C GLY A 145 8.42 -8.85 12.43
N ILE A 146 7.99 -7.95 11.54
CA ILE A 146 7.22 -8.30 10.34
C ILE A 146 8.15 -8.33 9.12
N LYS A 147 8.21 -9.51 8.48
CA LYS A 147 8.88 -9.67 7.19
C LYS A 147 7.91 -9.33 6.06
N ILE A 148 8.18 -8.26 5.32
CA ILE A 148 7.36 -7.87 4.16
C ILE A 148 7.48 -8.92 3.06
N LYS A 149 6.34 -9.35 2.50
CA LYS A 149 6.24 -10.22 1.34
C LYS A 149 6.16 -9.38 0.06
N GLU A 150 7.17 -9.48 -0.78
CA GLU A 150 7.22 -8.80 -2.07
C GLU A 150 6.52 -9.65 -3.14
N ILE A 151 5.51 -9.07 -3.80
CA ILE A 151 4.69 -9.71 -4.84
C ILE A 151 5.14 -9.27 -6.24
#